data_68a2bcaea2d4fcb63713461ea7e7d056
#
_entry.id   68a2bcaea2d4fcb63713461ea7e7d056
#
_cell.length_a   1.000
_cell.length_b   1.000
_cell.length_c   1.000
_cell.angle_alpha   90.00
_cell.angle_beta   90.00
_cell.angle_gamma   90.00
#
_symmetry.space_group_name_H-M   'P 1'
#
loop_
_entity.id
_entity.type
_entity.pdbx_description
1 polymer ?
#
loop_
_entity_poly.entity_id
_entity_poly.type
_entity_poly.pdbx_seq_one_letter_code
_entity_poly.pdbx_strand_id
1 'polypeptide(L)'
;MAFRNKILGGSVAALLAAPAMASDRDPALLAISQAQTSIQLASDAGAESWAADAQARANGALERARRQLSKSNEHHAFYAAREADAFARLALAGAQTRSTVTPSSDGEYLQ
;
A
#
# COMPACT_ATOMS: atom_id res chain seq x y z
N MET A 1 26.88 17.28 -2.59
CA MET A 1 26.68 16.10 -3.12
C MET A 1 26.70 14.93 -2.24
N ALA A 2 27.72 14.70 -1.58
CA ALA A 2 27.86 13.51 -0.79
C ALA A 2 26.90 13.43 0.35
N PHE A 3 26.40 14.52 0.79
CA PHE A 3 25.57 14.49 1.97
C PHE A 3 24.31 13.68 1.82
N ARG A 4 23.78 13.61 0.65
CA ARG A 4 22.55 12.89 0.49
C ARG A 4 22.67 11.45 0.77
N ASN A 5 23.69 10.88 0.26
CA ASN A 5 23.84 9.46 0.38
C ASN A 5 23.98 8.99 1.78
N LYS A 6 24.73 9.73 2.53
CA LYS A 6 24.97 9.30 3.87
C LYS A 6 23.73 9.26 4.69
N ILE A 7 22.92 10.23 4.50
CA ILE A 7 21.73 10.31 5.27
C ILE A 7 20.84 9.12 5.06
N LEU A 8 20.69 8.77 3.81
CA LEU A 8 19.83 7.66 3.51
C LEU A 8 20.31 6.36 4.07
N GLY A 9 21.58 6.16 3.97
CA GLY A 9 22.13 4.93 4.45
C GLY A 9 21.94 4.77 5.94
N GLY A 10 22.12 5.83 6.65
CA GLY A 10 21.97 5.75 8.08
C GLY A 10 20.59 5.38 8.51
N SER A 11 19.61 5.96 7.85
CA SER A 11 18.25 5.68 8.22
C SER A 11 17.89 4.23 8.02
N VAL A 12 18.29 3.70 6.92
CA VAL A 12 17.95 2.34 6.62
C VAL A 12 18.56 1.38 7.61
N ALA A 13 19.77 1.63 7.96
CA ALA A 13 20.44 0.76 8.90
C ALA A 13 19.71 0.71 10.23
N ALA A 14 19.25 1.84 10.66
CA ALA A 14 18.56 1.89 11.94
C ALA A 14 17.32 1.03 11.93
N LEU A 15 16.60 1.05 10.83
CA LEU A 15 15.39 0.27 10.74
C LEU A 15 15.66 -1.21 10.81
N LEU A 16 16.72 -1.63 10.19
CA LEU A 16 17.02 -3.04 10.17
C LEU A 16 17.36 -3.59 11.54
N ALA A 17 17.82 -2.75 12.39
CA ALA A 17 18.20 -3.21 13.70
C ALA A 17 17.03 -3.46 14.63
N ALA A 18 15.89 -2.90 14.31
CA ALA A 18 14.76 -2.97 15.20
C ALA A 18 14.05 -4.31 15.30
N PRO A 19 13.95 -5.07 14.24
CA PRO A 19 13.08 -6.24 14.24
C PRO A 19 13.56 -7.47 14.98
N ALA A 20 14.47 -7.32 15.88
CA ALA A 20 14.94 -8.48 16.59
C ALA A 20 13.90 -9.09 17.50
N MET A 21 12.89 -8.34 17.83
CA MET A 21 11.90 -8.76 18.80
C MET A 21 10.66 -9.35 18.16
N ALA A 22 10.81 -10.30 17.35
CA ALA A 22 9.68 -10.87 16.63
C ALA A 22 8.59 -11.37 17.57
N SER A 23 7.36 -11.12 17.22
CA SER A 23 6.21 -11.62 17.94
C SER A 23 5.07 -11.73 16.94
N ASP A 24 3.97 -12.33 17.34
CA ASP A 24 2.82 -12.45 16.43
C ASP A 24 2.32 -11.09 16.00
N ARG A 25 2.51 -10.10 16.83
CA ARG A 25 2.04 -8.76 16.50
C ARG A 25 2.89 -8.11 15.44
N ASP A 26 4.17 -8.44 15.37
CA ASP A 26 5.07 -7.83 14.40
C ASP A 26 4.68 -8.10 12.96
N PRO A 27 4.35 -9.33 12.58
CA PRO A 27 3.91 -9.57 11.20
C PRO A 27 2.66 -8.80 10.84
N ALA A 28 1.73 -8.67 11.79
CA ALA A 28 0.51 -7.92 11.53
C ALA A 28 0.81 -6.44 11.35
N LEU A 29 1.68 -5.89 12.18
CA LEU A 29 2.04 -4.49 12.05
C LEU A 29 2.74 -4.22 10.73
N LEU A 30 3.63 -5.10 10.34
CA LEU A 30 4.32 -4.95 9.07
C LEU A 30 3.35 -5.02 7.91
N ALA A 31 2.42 -5.98 7.96
CA ALA A 31 1.44 -6.11 6.89
C ALA A 31 0.56 -4.87 6.79
N ILE A 32 0.17 -4.31 7.93
CA ILE A 32 -0.62 -3.08 7.93
C ILE A 32 0.17 -1.94 7.31
N SER A 33 1.44 -1.85 7.65
CA SER A 33 2.29 -0.81 7.10
C SER A 33 2.44 -0.94 5.59
N GLN A 34 2.60 -2.16 5.12
CA GLN A 34 2.70 -2.40 3.69
C GLN A 34 1.40 -2.06 2.98
N ALA A 35 0.28 -2.39 3.59
CA ALA A 35 -1.01 -2.05 3.00
C ALA A 35 -1.20 -0.55 2.91
N GLN A 36 -0.80 0.17 3.95
CA GLN A 36 -0.89 1.62 3.94
C GLN A 36 -0.07 2.22 2.80
N THR A 37 1.13 1.70 2.61
CA THR A 37 2.00 2.17 1.54
C THR A 37 1.38 1.89 0.18
N SER A 38 0.84 0.70 -0.02
CA SER A 38 0.23 0.36 -1.29
C SER A 38 -1.00 1.22 -1.57
N ILE A 39 -1.80 1.47 -0.55
CA ILE A 39 -2.96 2.32 -0.69
C ILE A 39 -2.54 3.74 -1.07
N GLN A 40 -1.47 4.23 -0.45
CA GLN A 40 -1.00 5.56 -0.75
C GLN A 40 -0.48 5.64 -2.19
N LEU A 41 0.25 4.64 -2.62
CA LEU A 41 0.72 4.61 -3.99
C LEU A 41 -0.44 4.60 -4.98
N ALA A 42 -1.46 3.83 -4.68
CA ALA A 42 -2.64 3.79 -5.54
C ALA A 42 -3.33 5.15 -5.56
N SER A 43 -3.43 5.78 -4.40
CA SER A 43 -4.05 7.09 -4.32
C SER A 43 -3.27 8.11 -5.13
N ASP A 44 -1.95 8.07 -5.03
CA ASP A 44 -1.10 8.99 -5.79
C ASP A 44 -1.25 8.79 -7.28
N ALA A 45 -1.57 7.59 -7.70
CA ALA A 45 -1.79 7.30 -9.12
C ALA A 45 -3.20 7.63 -9.56
N GLY A 46 -4.05 8.09 -8.67
CA GLY A 46 -5.40 8.48 -9.04
C GLY A 46 -6.43 7.38 -8.91
N ALA A 47 -6.18 6.40 -8.03
CA ALA A 47 -7.09 5.26 -7.91
C ALA A 47 -8.49 5.66 -7.52
N GLU A 48 -8.66 6.75 -6.78
CA GLU A 48 -9.99 7.19 -6.41
C GLU A 48 -10.84 7.51 -7.62
N SER A 49 -10.20 7.92 -8.70
CA SER A 49 -10.93 8.21 -9.93
C SER A 49 -10.96 7.03 -10.88
N TRP A 50 -9.86 6.32 -10.99
CA TRP A 50 -9.72 5.29 -12.02
C TRP A 50 -9.99 3.89 -11.56
N ALA A 51 -9.94 3.64 -10.25
CA ALA A 51 -10.13 2.31 -9.70
C ALA A 51 -10.80 2.43 -8.33
N ALA A 52 -11.87 3.20 -8.27
CA ALA A 52 -12.49 3.55 -7.01
C ALA A 52 -12.95 2.33 -6.21
N ASP A 53 -13.48 1.33 -6.91
CA ASP A 53 -14.00 0.17 -6.22
C ASP A 53 -12.91 -0.61 -5.49
N ALA A 54 -11.82 -0.88 -6.22
CA ALA A 54 -10.71 -1.61 -5.61
C ALA A 54 -10.09 -0.79 -4.48
N GLN A 55 -9.98 0.52 -4.67
CA GLN A 55 -9.40 1.36 -3.64
C GLN A 55 -10.27 1.39 -2.39
N ALA A 56 -11.58 1.42 -2.57
CA ALA A 56 -12.49 1.39 -1.44
C ALA A 56 -12.38 0.09 -0.68
N ARG A 57 -12.24 -1.01 -1.41
CA ARG A 57 -12.08 -2.31 -0.76
C ARG A 57 -10.77 -2.38 0.01
N ALA A 58 -9.72 -1.79 -0.55
CA ALA A 58 -8.44 -1.75 0.14
C ALA A 58 -8.56 -0.98 1.45
N ASN A 59 -9.19 0.17 1.40
CA ASN A 59 -9.37 0.96 2.60
C ASN A 59 -10.21 0.24 3.65
N GLY A 60 -11.26 -0.42 3.22
CA GLY A 60 -12.12 -1.17 4.13
C GLY A 60 -11.37 -2.31 4.80
N ALA A 61 -10.55 -3.02 4.04
CA ALA A 61 -9.78 -4.11 4.59
C ALA A 61 -8.73 -3.60 5.58
N LEU A 62 -8.13 -2.45 5.29
CA LEU A 62 -7.17 -1.86 6.20
C LEU A 62 -7.82 -1.47 7.53
N GLU A 63 -9.00 -0.91 7.45
CA GLU A 63 -9.73 -0.58 8.66
C GLU A 63 -10.02 -1.82 9.48
N ARG A 64 -10.41 -2.88 8.80
CA ARG A 64 -10.68 -4.14 9.47
C ARG A 64 -9.43 -4.67 10.14
N ALA A 65 -8.30 -4.56 9.45
CA ALA A 65 -7.04 -5.02 10.02
C ALA A 65 -6.72 -4.27 11.32
N ARG A 66 -6.91 -2.98 11.30
CA ARG A 66 -6.63 -2.18 12.47
C ARG A 66 -7.55 -2.53 13.63
N ARG A 67 -8.81 -2.76 13.34
CA ARG A 67 -9.75 -3.16 14.39
C ARG A 67 -9.38 -4.51 14.97
N GLN A 68 -9.00 -5.46 14.13
CA GLN A 68 -8.62 -6.77 14.63
C GLN A 68 -7.36 -6.68 15.49
N LEU A 69 -6.43 -5.86 15.07
CA LEU A 69 -5.20 -5.71 15.86
C LEU A 69 -5.51 -5.09 17.23
N SER A 70 -6.41 -4.14 17.28
CA SER A 70 -6.75 -3.52 18.55
C SER A 70 -7.43 -4.50 19.50
N LYS A 71 -8.00 -5.55 18.95
CA LYS A 71 -8.60 -6.60 19.76
C LYS A 71 -7.64 -7.74 20.02
N SER A 72 -6.39 -7.56 19.66
CA SER A 72 -5.35 -8.57 19.81
C SER A 72 -5.60 -9.83 18.98
N ASN A 73 -6.33 -9.68 17.89
CA ASN A 73 -6.54 -10.76 16.94
C ASN A 73 -5.51 -10.65 15.84
N GLU A 74 -4.28 -10.97 16.16
CA GLU A 74 -3.16 -10.73 15.26
C GLU A 74 -3.27 -11.48 13.94
N HIS A 75 -3.73 -12.72 13.97
CA HIS A 75 -3.86 -13.47 12.74
C HIS A 75 -4.89 -12.84 11.82
N HIS A 76 -6.03 -12.46 12.37
CA HIS A 76 -7.05 -11.82 11.55
C HIS A 76 -6.57 -10.48 11.03
N ALA A 77 -5.84 -9.75 11.85
CA ALA A 77 -5.30 -8.47 11.43
C ALA A 77 -4.32 -8.66 10.28
N PHE A 78 -3.47 -9.68 10.38
CA PHE A 78 -2.50 -9.97 9.34
C PHE A 78 -3.19 -10.26 8.01
N TYR A 79 -4.17 -11.15 8.03
CA TYR A 79 -4.84 -11.51 6.79
C TYR A 79 -5.65 -10.37 6.21
N ALA A 80 -6.29 -9.59 7.06
CA ALA A 80 -7.03 -8.43 6.55
C ALA A 80 -6.08 -7.41 5.92
N ALA A 81 -4.90 -7.24 6.52
CA ALA A 81 -3.93 -6.32 5.96
C ALA A 81 -3.39 -6.82 4.62
N ARG A 82 -3.19 -8.14 4.51
CA ARG A 82 -2.76 -8.70 3.23
C ARG A 82 -3.83 -8.51 2.17
N GLU A 83 -5.07 -8.63 2.56
CA GLU A 83 -6.17 -8.38 1.65
C GLU A 83 -6.18 -6.92 1.21
N ALA A 84 -5.96 -6.01 2.16
CA ALA A 84 -5.90 -4.60 1.83
C ALA A 84 -4.79 -4.31 0.83
N ASP A 85 -3.63 -4.90 1.06
CA ASP A 85 -2.49 -4.72 0.17
C ASP A 85 -2.81 -5.23 -1.23
N ALA A 86 -3.46 -6.38 -1.33
CA ALA A 86 -3.80 -6.95 -2.63
C ALA A 86 -4.78 -6.05 -3.39
N PHE A 87 -5.81 -5.56 -2.72
CA PHE A 87 -6.74 -4.66 -3.38
C PHE A 87 -6.08 -3.35 -3.77
N ALA A 88 -5.16 -2.85 -2.94
CA ALA A 88 -4.47 -1.62 -3.27
C ALA A 88 -3.58 -1.79 -4.49
N ARG A 89 -2.93 -2.93 -4.62
CA ARG A 89 -2.11 -3.20 -5.79
C ARG A 89 -2.98 -3.31 -7.04
N LEU A 90 -4.14 -3.91 -6.90
CA LEU A 90 -5.08 -3.98 -7.99
C LEU A 90 -5.54 -2.58 -8.39
N ALA A 91 -5.82 -1.74 -7.39
CA ALA A 91 -6.24 -0.38 -7.66
C ALA A 91 -5.13 0.41 -8.35
N LEU A 92 -3.89 0.21 -7.90
CA LEU A 92 -2.76 0.88 -8.51
C LEU A 92 -2.61 0.49 -9.96
N ALA A 93 -2.67 -0.80 -10.24
CA ALA A 93 -2.55 -1.28 -11.61
C ALA A 93 -3.66 -0.72 -12.48
N GLY A 94 -4.87 -0.70 -11.97
CA GLY A 94 -5.99 -0.16 -12.72
C GLY A 94 -5.83 1.32 -13.01
N ALA A 95 -5.37 2.07 -12.01
CA ALA A 95 -5.18 3.49 -12.18
C ALA A 95 -4.09 3.79 -13.18
N GLN A 96 -2.99 3.05 -13.10
CA GLN A 96 -1.88 3.27 -14.01
C GLN A 96 -2.26 2.94 -15.44
N THR A 97 -2.97 1.85 -15.63
CA THR A 97 -3.39 1.46 -16.96
C THR A 97 -4.32 2.50 -17.57
N ARG A 98 -5.29 2.95 -16.78
CA ARG A 98 -6.24 3.92 -17.28
C ARG A 98 -5.60 5.24 -17.60
N SER A 99 -4.73 5.70 -16.73
CA SER A 99 -4.15 7.01 -16.90
C SER A 99 -3.17 7.04 -18.05
N THR A 100 -2.57 5.93 -18.42
CA THR A 100 -1.65 5.94 -19.56
C THR A 100 -2.37 5.70 -20.88
N VAL A 101 -3.38 4.86 -20.86
CA VAL A 101 -4.06 4.50 -22.10
C VAL A 101 -5.01 5.58 -22.58
N THR A 102 -5.76 6.16 -21.67
CA THR A 102 -6.82 7.06 -22.04
C THR A 102 -6.37 8.21 -22.93
N PRO A 103 -5.32 8.94 -22.59
CA PRO A 103 -4.95 10.08 -23.40
C PRO A 103 -4.59 9.73 -24.82
N SER A 104 -3.82 8.68 -24.98
CA SER A 104 -3.38 8.34 -26.33
C SER A 104 -4.52 7.75 -27.13
N SER A 105 -5.38 6.99 -26.49
CA SER A 105 -6.52 6.43 -27.20
C SER A 105 -7.42 7.51 -27.73
N ASP A 106 -7.66 8.50 -26.93
CA ASP A 106 -8.52 9.59 -27.36
C ASP A 106 -7.96 10.28 -28.57
N GLY A 107 -6.68 10.53 -28.57
CA GLY A 107 -6.06 11.19 -29.68
C GLY A 107 -6.17 10.37 -30.93
N GLU A 108 -5.98 9.10 -30.83
CA GLU A 108 -6.04 8.25 -31.99
C GLU A 108 -7.42 8.16 -32.59
N TYR A 109 -8.39 8.04 -31.78
CA TYR A 109 -9.75 7.90 -32.29
C TYR A 109 -10.19 9.08 -33.10
N LEU A 110 -9.72 10.21 -32.75
CA LEU A 110 -10.13 11.41 -33.45
C LEU A 110 -9.52 11.51 -34.83
N GLN A 111 -8.49 10.77 -35.07
CA GLN A 111 -7.90 10.75 -36.37
C GLN A 111 -8.79 10.03 -37.35
#